data_03f8cd7d1ad1e03e6cea8c9eaaf7067a
#
_entry.id   03f8cd7d1ad1e03e6cea8c9eaaf7067a
#
_cell.length_a   1.000
_cell.length_b   1.000
_cell.length_c   1.000
_cell.angle_alpha   90.00
_cell.angle_beta   90.00
_cell.angle_gamma   90.00
#
_symmetry.space_group_name_H-M   'P 1'
#
loop_
_entity.id
_entity.type
_entity.pdbx_description
1 polymer ?
#
loop_
_entity_poly.entity_id
_entity_poly.type
_entity_poly.pdbx_seq_one_letter_code
_entity_poly.pdbx_strand_id
1 'polypeptide(L)'
;MGVKSSNELHKRNENEIVTNAAFCRFGVEAQANRTNLWQPKKVILMTASVPVTNTDDLRARLKLEGGKAFVLQTEFEPAGDQPTAISELVQGVQGGEHNQVLLGATGTGKTFTMAKVIEQTQRPALILAPNKTLAAQLYGEFKGFFPENAVEYFVSYYDYYQPEAYVARSDTFIEKESQINEQIDRMRHAATRALLERDDVIIVASVSCIYSIGSVETYGAMTQDLQAGQSYDQRQIIADLVAQQYRRNDQAFQRGAFRVRGDALEIFPAHLDDRAWRLSFFGDDLENITEFDPLTGEKTQVLDQVRVYANSHYVTPKPTINQAIINIKKELRQRLDQLVGDGKLLEAQRLEQRTNFDIEMLEATGVCNGIENYSRYLTGRAPGEPPPTLFEFIPDHALVFADESHVSVPQIGGMYKGDYRRKFTLAEHGFRLPSCMDNRPLKFEEWDAMRPQTVYVSATPASWELEQTGGIFTEQVIRPTGLLDPKIEIRPVEMQVD
;
A
#
# COMPACT_ATOMS: atom_id res chain seq x y z
N MET A 1 -45.20 4.62 -45.27
CA MET A 1 -44.49 4.80 -46.54
C MET A 1 -43.02 4.73 -46.18
N GLY A 2 -42.37 3.69 -46.28
CA GLY A 2 -41.95 2.92 -47.47
C GLY A 2 -40.46 3.14 -47.53
N VAL A 3 -39.62 2.26 -47.32
CA VAL A 3 -39.24 0.94 -47.84
C VAL A 3 -37.77 0.98 -48.32
N LYS A 4 -37.04 -0.04 -47.85
CA LYS A 4 -35.95 -0.83 -48.47
C LYS A 4 -34.52 -0.29 -48.39
N SER A 5 -33.61 -1.02 -47.76
CA SER A 5 -32.95 -2.34 -47.96
C SER A 5 -31.98 -2.36 -49.14
N SER A 6 -30.80 -2.83 -48.81
CA SER A 6 -30.00 -3.92 -49.43
C SER A 6 -28.52 -3.62 -49.19
N ASN A 7 -27.83 -4.46 -48.46
CA ASN A 7 -27.22 -5.73 -48.78
C ASN A 7 -26.21 -5.70 -49.93
N GLU A 8 -25.05 -6.17 -49.54
CA GLU A 8 -24.17 -7.13 -50.22
C GLU A 8 -22.79 -6.68 -50.74
N LEU A 9 -21.82 -7.36 -50.14
CA LEU A 9 -20.74 -8.13 -50.77
C LEU A 9 -19.50 -7.41 -51.32
N HIS A 10 -18.35 -7.72 -50.77
CA HIS A 10 -17.34 -8.63 -51.32
C HIS A 10 -16.07 -8.63 -50.46
N LYS A 11 -15.73 -9.68 -49.81
CA LYS A 11 -14.71 -10.75 -49.96
C LYS A 11 -13.42 -10.42 -50.74
N ARG A 12 -12.33 -10.85 -50.05
CA ARG A 12 -11.00 -11.31 -50.56
C ARG A 12 -9.93 -10.24 -50.81
N ASN A 13 -8.78 -10.35 -50.09
CA ASN A 13 -7.65 -11.17 -50.53
C ASN A 13 -6.59 -11.28 -49.42
N GLU A 14 -6.24 -12.53 -49.15
CA GLU A 14 -4.96 -12.98 -48.60
C GLU A 14 -3.84 -12.72 -49.61
N ASN A 15 -2.62 -12.45 -49.12
CA ASN A 15 -1.34 -12.93 -49.66
C ASN A 15 -0.23 -12.43 -48.77
N GLU A 16 0.41 -13.34 -47.98
CA GLU A 16 1.73 -13.91 -48.23
C GLU A 16 2.84 -12.94 -48.66
N ILE A 17 3.83 -12.76 -47.77
CA ILE A 17 5.26 -12.57 -48.11
C ILE A 17 6.06 -13.24 -47.00
N VAL A 18 6.40 -14.46 -47.14
CA VAL A 18 7.65 -15.13 -47.56
C VAL A 18 8.95 -14.60 -46.89
N THR A 19 9.45 -15.50 -46.06
CA THR A 19 10.79 -15.67 -45.49
C THR A 19 11.92 -15.45 -46.47
N ASN A 20 13.05 -14.91 -46.00
CA ASN A 20 14.37 -15.22 -46.50
C ASN A 20 15.41 -15.33 -45.39
N ALA A 21 15.78 -16.56 -45.06
CA ALA A 21 16.98 -16.91 -44.34
C ALA A 21 18.09 -17.17 -45.35
N ALA A 22 19.21 -16.52 -45.19
CA ALA A 22 20.43 -16.87 -45.92
C ALA A 22 21.49 -17.36 -44.95
N PHE A 23 21.81 -18.64 -45.13
CA PHE A 23 22.92 -19.37 -44.56
C PHE A 23 24.26 -18.83 -45.09
N CYS A 24 25.24 -18.69 -44.19
CA CYS A 24 26.63 -18.88 -44.53
C CYS A 24 27.30 -19.81 -43.54
N ARG A 25 27.52 -21.05 -43.98
CA ARG A 25 28.47 -22.02 -43.38
C ARG A 25 29.88 -21.67 -43.85
N PHE A 26 30.83 -21.61 -42.91
CA PHE A 26 32.20 -22.00 -43.15
C PHE A 26 32.63 -22.91 -42.01
N GLY A 27 32.93 -24.15 -42.38
CA GLY A 27 33.56 -25.14 -41.53
C GLY A 27 35.07 -25.00 -41.56
N VAL A 28 35.69 -25.19 -40.40
CA VAL A 28 37.09 -25.71 -40.32
C VAL A 28 37.12 -26.65 -39.11
N GLU A 29 37.37 -27.92 -39.41
CA GLU A 29 37.79 -28.94 -38.45
C GLU A 29 39.21 -28.63 -37.97
N ALA A 30 39.45 -28.72 -36.66
CA ALA A 30 40.77 -29.07 -36.12
C ALA A 30 40.61 -29.75 -34.76
N GLN A 31 41.33 -30.85 -34.66
CA GLN A 31 41.34 -31.91 -33.67
C GLN A 31 41.63 -31.52 -32.23
N ALA A 32 41.14 -32.41 -31.39
CA ALA A 32 41.33 -32.57 -29.95
C ALA A 32 42.76 -32.43 -29.41
N ASN A 33 42.91 -31.85 -28.22
CA ASN A 33 43.43 -32.58 -27.07
C ASN A 33 43.41 -31.78 -25.76
N ARG A 34 42.84 -32.45 -24.74
CA ARG A 34 43.19 -32.48 -23.31
C ARG A 34 42.89 -31.31 -22.41
N THR A 35 41.90 -31.58 -21.54
CA THR A 35 41.88 -31.37 -20.06
C THR A 35 42.20 -29.96 -19.56
N ASN A 36 41.14 -29.26 -19.24
CA ASN A 36 41.04 -28.64 -17.93
C ASN A 36 39.54 -28.40 -17.62
N LEU A 37 39.11 -29.00 -16.51
CA LEU A 37 37.80 -28.82 -15.90
C LEU A 37 37.66 -27.36 -15.43
N TRP A 38 37.21 -26.50 -16.32
CA TRP A 38 36.65 -25.20 -15.95
C TRP A 38 35.18 -25.22 -16.36
N GLN A 39 34.32 -25.65 -15.43
CA GLN A 39 32.90 -25.40 -15.62
C GLN A 39 32.68 -23.88 -15.41
N PRO A 40 32.14 -23.17 -16.39
CA PRO A 40 31.73 -21.78 -16.14
C PRO A 40 30.64 -21.81 -15.06
N LYS A 41 30.96 -21.29 -13.88
CA LYS A 41 29.96 -20.93 -12.88
C LYS A 41 28.90 -20.11 -13.63
N LYS A 42 27.63 -20.53 -13.54
CA LYS A 42 26.50 -19.79 -14.05
C LYS A 42 26.50 -18.44 -13.31
N VAL A 43 27.09 -17.43 -13.91
CA VAL A 43 26.84 -16.05 -13.53
C VAL A 43 25.37 -15.85 -13.90
N ILE A 44 24.50 -15.89 -12.90
CA ILE A 44 23.14 -15.39 -13.03
C ILE A 44 23.32 -13.88 -13.15
N LEU A 45 23.43 -13.39 -14.39
CA LEU A 45 23.13 -12.00 -14.68
C LEU A 45 21.68 -11.81 -14.24
N MET A 46 21.48 -11.28 -13.02
CA MET A 46 20.22 -10.67 -12.66
C MET A 46 20.08 -9.44 -13.57
N THR A 47 19.53 -9.67 -14.75
CA THR A 47 18.95 -8.61 -15.55
C THR A 47 18.00 -7.86 -14.61
N ALA A 48 18.09 -6.54 -14.63
CA ALA A 48 17.14 -5.65 -13.99
C ALA A 48 15.75 -6.29 -14.02
N SER A 49 15.16 -6.49 -12.87
CA SER A 49 13.89 -7.18 -12.68
C SER A 49 12.93 -6.82 -13.80
N VAL A 50 12.49 -7.84 -14.54
CA VAL A 50 11.40 -7.69 -15.51
C VAL A 50 10.30 -6.98 -14.73
N PRO A 51 9.78 -5.82 -15.17
CA PRO A 51 8.72 -5.15 -14.46
C PRO A 51 7.57 -6.15 -14.34
N VAL A 52 7.23 -6.50 -13.10
CA VAL A 52 6.01 -7.25 -12.81
C VAL A 52 4.87 -6.37 -13.31
N THR A 53 4.18 -6.82 -14.32
CA THR A 53 3.15 -6.03 -15.03
C THR A 53 1.74 -6.30 -14.51
N ASN A 54 1.60 -7.25 -13.54
CA ASN A 54 0.31 -7.66 -13.02
C ASN A 54 0.38 -7.92 -11.50
N THR A 55 -0.62 -7.44 -10.76
CA THR A 55 -0.82 -7.72 -9.31
C THR A 55 -0.92 -9.22 -9.03
N ASP A 56 -1.48 -10.00 -9.94
CA ASP A 56 -1.63 -11.45 -9.79
C ASP A 56 -0.27 -12.16 -9.76
N ASP A 57 0.72 -11.68 -10.51
CA ASP A 57 2.08 -12.21 -10.51
C ASP A 57 2.77 -11.97 -9.16
N LEU A 58 2.52 -10.83 -8.51
CA LEU A 58 3.04 -10.53 -7.18
C LEU A 58 2.38 -11.38 -6.10
N ARG A 59 1.06 -11.61 -6.22
CA ARG A 59 0.32 -12.48 -5.30
C ARG A 59 0.72 -13.95 -5.43
N ALA A 60 1.10 -14.38 -6.64
CA ALA A 60 1.63 -15.72 -6.91
C ALA A 60 3.10 -15.89 -6.52
N ARG A 61 3.81 -14.79 -6.18
CA ARG A 61 5.22 -14.83 -5.77
C ARG A 61 5.39 -15.66 -4.51
N LEU A 62 6.51 -16.40 -4.43
CA LEU A 62 6.85 -17.15 -3.23
C LEU A 62 6.95 -16.20 -2.03
N LYS A 63 6.10 -16.42 -1.05
CA LYS A 63 6.11 -15.72 0.23
C LYS A 63 7.17 -16.33 1.12
N LEU A 64 8.22 -15.58 1.48
CA LEU A 64 9.36 -16.10 2.21
C LEU A 64 9.03 -16.47 3.66
N GLU A 65 8.07 -15.77 4.26
CA GLU A 65 7.66 -16.02 5.65
C GLU A 65 6.45 -16.96 5.75
N GLY A 66 5.76 -17.21 4.61
CA GLY A 66 4.58 -18.07 4.56
C GLY A 66 3.44 -17.57 5.43
N GLY A 67 2.73 -18.46 6.08
CA GLY A 67 1.64 -18.12 6.99
C GLY A 67 1.46 -19.19 8.06
N LYS A 68 0.96 -18.77 9.23
CA LYS A 68 0.56 -19.63 10.32
C LYS A 68 -0.96 -19.64 10.41
N ALA A 69 -1.54 -20.72 10.92
CA ALA A 69 -2.96 -20.68 11.27
C ALA A 69 -3.24 -19.56 12.29
N PHE A 70 -4.37 -18.90 12.15
CA PHE A 70 -4.86 -17.98 13.18
C PHE A 70 -5.31 -18.81 14.40
N VAL A 71 -4.60 -18.66 15.49
CA VAL A 71 -4.91 -19.33 16.77
C VAL A 71 -5.09 -18.24 17.82
N LEU A 72 -6.31 -18.10 18.29
CA LEU A 72 -6.67 -17.11 19.31
C LEU A 72 -6.11 -17.50 20.67
N GLN A 73 -5.27 -16.66 21.25
CA GLN A 73 -4.78 -16.81 22.63
C GLN A 73 -5.61 -15.93 23.55
N THR A 74 -6.41 -16.56 24.40
CA THR A 74 -7.31 -15.85 25.31
C THR A 74 -7.70 -16.76 26.49
N GLU A 75 -7.98 -16.13 27.64
CA GLU A 75 -8.58 -16.79 28.80
C GLU A 75 -10.12 -16.71 28.76
N PHE A 76 -10.70 -16.02 27.78
CA PHE A 76 -12.13 -15.82 27.68
C PHE A 76 -12.79 -16.88 26.80
N GLU A 77 -13.96 -17.34 27.23
CA GLU A 77 -14.86 -18.15 26.42
C GLU A 77 -16.03 -17.30 25.91
N PRO A 78 -16.57 -17.60 24.71
CA PRO A 78 -17.75 -16.89 24.21
C PRO A 78 -18.93 -17.03 25.18
N ALA A 79 -19.55 -15.89 25.53
CA ALA A 79 -20.67 -15.85 26.48
C ALA A 79 -21.78 -14.88 26.00
N GLY A 80 -22.96 -15.00 26.58
CA GLY A 80 -24.13 -14.20 26.18
C GLY A 80 -24.55 -14.52 24.76
N ASP A 81 -24.66 -13.50 23.91
CA ASP A 81 -25.05 -13.63 22.50
C ASP A 81 -23.85 -13.98 21.60
N GLN A 82 -22.62 -13.92 22.10
CA GLN A 82 -21.41 -14.12 21.29
C GLN A 82 -21.38 -15.45 20.53
N PRO A 83 -21.72 -16.62 21.12
CA PRO A 83 -21.72 -17.89 20.41
C PRO A 83 -22.62 -17.87 19.16
N THR A 84 -23.82 -17.32 19.29
CA THR A 84 -24.78 -17.19 18.19
C THR A 84 -24.25 -16.21 17.14
N ALA A 85 -23.81 -15.02 17.55
CA ALA A 85 -23.29 -14.00 16.65
C ALA A 85 -22.07 -14.50 15.87
N ILE A 86 -21.13 -15.19 16.50
CA ILE A 86 -19.96 -15.78 15.83
C ILE A 86 -20.42 -16.81 14.78
N SER A 87 -21.35 -17.71 15.15
CA SER A 87 -21.86 -18.74 14.24
C SER A 87 -22.55 -18.15 13.01
N GLU A 88 -23.42 -17.16 13.19
CA GLU A 88 -24.14 -16.48 12.11
C GLU A 88 -23.17 -15.77 11.17
N LEU A 89 -22.22 -14.96 11.70
CA LEU A 89 -21.24 -14.25 10.90
C LEU A 89 -20.34 -15.20 10.10
N VAL A 90 -19.88 -16.30 10.72
CA VAL A 90 -19.06 -17.31 10.04
C VAL A 90 -19.86 -18.00 8.91
N GLN A 91 -21.13 -18.35 9.16
CA GLN A 91 -21.99 -18.93 8.14
C GLN A 91 -22.21 -17.97 6.97
N GLY A 92 -22.47 -16.69 7.22
CA GLY A 92 -22.59 -15.67 6.20
C GLY A 92 -21.30 -15.52 5.38
N VAL A 93 -20.13 -15.46 6.05
CA VAL A 93 -18.84 -15.44 5.35
C VAL A 93 -18.63 -16.66 4.45
N GLN A 94 -18.93 -17.86 4.95
CA GLN A 94 -18.80 -19.11 4.21
C GLN A 94 -19.86 -19.21 3.08
N GLY A 95 -21.04 -18.64 3.32
CA GLY A 95 -22.12 -18.52 2.33
C GLY A 95 -21.85 -17.54 1.20
N GLY A 96 -20.77 -16.74 1.30
CA GLY A 96 -20.39 -15.74 0.31
C GLY A 96 -21.17 -14.42 0.44
N GLU A 97 -21.82 -14.15 1.56
CA GLU A 97 -22.47 -12.87 1.82
C GLU A 97 -21.46 -11.73 1.77
N HIS A 98 -21.67 -10.78 0.87
CA HIS A 98 -20.73 -9.68 0.68
C HIS A 98 -20.82 -8.66 1.82
N ASN A 99 -21.99 -8.47 2.41
CA ASN A 99 -22.28 -7.51 3.47
C ASN A 99 -22.96 -8.21 4.64
N GLN A 100 -22.48 -7.97 5.84
CA GLN A 100 -23.10 -8.39 7.09
C GLN A 100 -23.05 -7.25 8.10
N VAL A 101 -24.01 -7.20 9.01
CA VAL A 101 -24.06 -6.21 10.08
C VAL A 101 -24.03 -6.93 11.43
N LEU A 102 -23.06 -6.57 12.28
CA LEU A 102 -23.04 -6.94 13.69
C LEU A 102 -23.54 -5.73 14.53
N LEU A 103 -24.78 -5.81 14.98
CA LEU A 103 -25.34 -4.85 15.92
C LEU A 103 -24.92 -5.30 17.33
N GLY A 104 -23.92 -4.62 17.89
CA GLY A 104 -23.39 -4.98 19.21
C GLY A 104 -23.35 -3.80 20.16
N ALA A 105 -24.03 -3.88 21.30
CA ALA A 105 -23.98 -2.85 22.32
C ALA A 105 -22.55 -2.61 22.83
N THR A 106 -22.28 -1.45 23.38
CA THR A 106 -20.97 -1.15 23.98
C THR A 106 -20.71 -2.06 25.17
N GLY A 107 -19.52 -2.67 25.22
CA GLY A 107 -19.12 -3.60 26.29
C GLY A 107 -19.61 -5.04 26.11
N THR A 108 -20.17 -5.42 24.95
CA THR A 108 -20.57 -6.80 24.67
C THR A 108 -19.41 -7.67 24.16
N GLY A 109 -18.22 -7.09 23.93
CA GLY A 109 -17.05 -7.81 23.44
C GLY A 109 -17.05 -7.99 21.92
N LYS A 110 -17.48 -6.99 21.16
CA LYS A 110 -17.44 -7.00 19.67
C LYS A 110 -16.07 -7.37 19.11
N THR A 111 -14.97 -6.82 19.69
CA THR A 111 -13.60 -7.14 19.28
C THR A 111 -13.29 -8.62 19.40
N PHE A 112 -13.73 -9.25 20.48
CA PHE A 112 -13.57 -10.69 20.69
C PHE A 112 -14.36 -11.50 19.65
N THR A 113 -15.58 -11.07 19.32
CA THR A 113 -16.39 -11.69 18.25
C THR A 113 -15.69 -11.60 16.91
N MET A 114 -15.16 -10.43 16.53
CA MET A 114 -14.35 -10.27 15.30
C MET A 114 -13.15 -11.24 15.29
N ALA A 115 -12.41 -11.32 16.41
CA ALA A 115 -11.27 -12.21 16.52
C ALA A 115 -11.68 -13.70 16.36
N LYS A 116 -12.80 -14.11 16.94
CA LYS A 116 -13.34 -15.48 16.77
C LYS A 116 -13.77 -15.77 15.34
N VAL A 117 -14.33 -14.79 14.62
CA VAL A 117 -14.67 -14.93 13.19
C VAL A 117 -13.39 -15.11 12.36
N ILE A 118 -12.33 -14.34 12.62
CA ILE A 118 -11.03 -14.48 11.95
C ILE A 118 -10.44 -15.87 12.22
N GLU A 119 -10.43 -16.31 13.49
CA GLU A 119 -9.94 -17.64 13.87
C GLU A 119 -10.69 -18.75 13.13
N GLN A 120 -12.02 -18.70 13.06
CA GLN A 120 -12.83 -19.76 12.45
C GLN A 120 -12.79 -19.76 10.93
N THR A 121 -12.63 -18.59 10.31
CA THR A 121 -12.59 -18.47 8.85
C THR A 121 -11.18 -18.62 8.27
N GLN A 122 -10.13 -18.44 9.09
CA GLN A 122 -8.73 -18.53 8.66
C GLN A 122 -8.38 -17.62 7.48
N ARG A 123 -8.95 -16.41 7.44
CA ARG A 123 -8.78 -15.46 6.34
C ARG A 123 -8.03 -14.21 6.83
N PRO A 124 -7.13 -13.63 6.00
CA PRO A 124 -6.56 -12.33 6.28
C PRO A 124 -7.66 -11.30 6.55
N ALA A 125 -7.37 -10.32 7.41
CA ALA A 125 -8.39 -9.34 7.80
C ALA A 125 -7.88 -7.90 7.77
N LEU A 126 -8.75 -6.97 7.34
CA LEU A 126 -8.59 -5.54 7.53
C LEU A 126 -9.62 -5.05 8.55
N ILE A 127 -9.16 -4.46 9.64
CA ILE A 127 -10.01 -3.84 10.65
C ILE A 127 -9.91 -2.33 10.47
N LEU A 128 -11.01 -1.71 10.07
CA LEU A 128 -11.10 -0.31 9.76
C LEU A 128 -11.69 0.45 10.94
N ALA A 129 -10.91 1.31 11.58
CA ALA A 129 -11.32 2.15 12.69
C ALA A 129 -11.52 3.62 12.28
N PRO A 130 -12.43 4.38 12.91
CA PRO A 130 -12.72 5.76 12.53
C PRO A 130 -11.59 6.74 12.83
N ASN A 131 -10.70 6.44 13.75
CA ASN A 131 -9.59 7.31 14.14
C ASN A 131 -8.36 6.54 14.65
N LYS A 132 -7.23 7.25 14.82
CA LYS A 132 -5.95 6.66 15.26
C LYS A 132 -6.04 6.05 16.66
N THR A 133 -6.79 6.64 17.59
CA THR A 133 -6.88 6.18 18.99
C THR A 133 -7.58 4.84 19.08
N LEU A 134 -8.73 4.70 18.42
CA LEU A 134 -9.45 3.42 18.36
C LEU A 134 -8.63 2.36 17.56
N ALA A 135 -7.99 2.77 16.48
CA ALA A 135 -7.09 1.86 15.76
C ALA A 135 -5.94 1.36 16.65
N ALA A 136 -5.35 2.22 17.49
CA ALA A 136 -4.28 1.81 18.41
C ALA A 136 -4.78 0.84 19.49
N GLN A 137 -5.98 1.08 20.02
CA GLN A 137 -6.61 0.18 20.98
C GLN A 137 -6.86 -1.20 20.34
N LEU A 138 -7.53 -1.24 19.18
CA LEU A 138 -7.80 -2.49 18.45
C LEU A 138 -6.50 -3.21 18.08
N TYR A 139 -5.47 -2.49 17.64
CA TYR A 139 -4.16 -3.07 17.36
C TYR A 139 -3.58 -3.79 18.59
N GLY A 140 -3.65 -3.15 19.77
CA GLY A 140 -3.18 -3.77 21.02
C GLY A 140 -3.99 -5.02 21.39
N GLU A 141 -5.33 -4.97 21.26
CA GLU A 141 -6.22 -6.10 21.54
C GLU A 141 -5.94 -7.27 20.58
N PHE A 142 -5.89 -7.02 19.26
CA PHE A 142 -5.62 -8.07 18.27
C PHE A 142 -4.20 -8.62 18.38
N LYS A 143 -3.21 -7.81 18.73
CA LYS A 143 -1.83 -8.27 18.99
C LYS A 143 -1.77 -9.22 20.19
N GLY A 144 -2.59 -8.96 21.21
CA GLY A 144 -2.75 -9.86 22.35
C GLY A 144 -3.48 -11.16 21.98
N PHE A 145 -4.50 -11.09 21.13
CA PHE A 145 -5.26 -12.26 20.67
C PHE A 145 -4.46 -13.17 19.72
N PHE A 146 -3.61 -12.58 18.87
CA PHE A 146 -2.87 -13.29 17.82
C PHE A 146 -1.36 -12.99 17.88
N PRO A 147 -0.66 -13.36 18.97
CA PRO A 147 0.74 -13.00 19.16
C PRO A 147 1.69 -13.67 18.16
N GLU A 148 1.31 -14.82 17.59
CA GLU A 148 2.10 -15.57 16.61
C GLU A 148 1.84 -15.17 15.15
N ASN A 149 0.78 -14.40 14.90
CA ASN A 149 0.38 -13.96 13.57
C ASN A 149 0.85 -12.51 13.28
N ALA A 150 0.82 -12.10 12.03
CA ALA A 150 1.17 -10.75 11.64
C ALA A 150 0.01 -9.79 11.90
N VAL A 151 -0.01 -9.18 13.08
CA VAL A 151 -0.92 -8.07 13.38
C VAL A 151 -0.18 -6.77 13.17
N GLU A 152 -0.64 -5.96 12.20
CA GLU A 152 0.04 -4.77 11.72
C GLU A 152 -0.83 -3.52 11.81
N TYR A 153 -0.19 -2.36 11.94
CA TYR A 153 -0.84 -1.07 12.16
C TYR A 153 -0.66 -0.14 10.96
N PHE A 154 -1.77 0.35 10.41
CA PHE A 154 -1.74 1.18 9.22
C PHE A 154 -2.62 2.42 9.37
N VAL A 155 -2.07 3.51 9.88
CA VAL A 155 -2.75 4.80 10.03
C VAL A 155 -1.97 5.92 9.37
N SER A 156 -2.51 7.14 9.38
CA SER A 156 -1.75 8.31 8.91
C SER A 156 -0.46 8.49 9.73
N TYR A 157 0.67 8.57 9.06
CA TYR A 157 1.99 8.71 9.71
C TYR A 157 2.36 10.15 10.07
N TYR A 158 1.45 11.10 9.91
CA TYR A 158 1.66 12.48 10.31
C TYR A 158 1.24 12.71 11.77
N ASP A 159 2.15 13.26 12.59
CA ASP A 159 1.81 13.81 13.90
C ASP A 159 1.17 15.20 13.74
N TYR A 160 1.69 15.96 12.79
CA TYR A 160 1.12 17.21 12.33
C TYR A 160 1.03 17.22 10.81
N TYR A 161 -0.09 17.68 10.27
CA TYR A 161 -0.30 17.79 8.83
C TYR A 161 -1.13 19.02 8.49
N GLN A 162 -0.50 19.96 7.80
CA GLN A 162 -1.17 21.08 7.14
C GLN A 162 -1.05 20.88 5.63
N PRO A 163 -2.13 20.54 4.93
CA PRO A 163 -2.09 20.41 3.48
C PRO A 163 -1.85 21.77 2.82
N GLU A 164 -1.13 21.77 1.71
CA GLU A 164 -1.05 22.99 0.90
C GLU A 164 -2.44 23.43 0.44
N ALA A 165 -2.69 24.73 0.50
CA ALA A 165 -3.96 25.31 0.10
C ALA A 165 -3.77 26.73 -0.42
N TYR A 166 -4.70 27.19 -1.23
CA TYR A 166 -4.75 28.58 -1.66
C TYR A 166 -6.10 29.19 -1.38
N VAL A 167 -6.08 30.34 -0.72
CA VAL A 167 -7.27 31.12 -0.39
C VAL A 167 -7.34 32.31 -1.34
N ALA A 168 -8.03 32.15 -2.46
CA ALA A 168 -8.10 33.16 -3.51
C ALA A 168 -8.64 34.53 -3.05
N ARG A 169 -9.53 34.53 -2.04
CA ARG A 169 -10.13 35.77 -1.50
C ARG A 169 -9.08 36.68 -0.82
N SER A 170 -8.08 36.13 -0.20
CA SER A 170 -7.03 36.87 0.52
C SER A 170 -5.66 36.78 -0.18
N ASP A 171 -5.60 36.17 -1.37
CA ASP A 171 -4.36 35.88 -2.09
C ASP A 171 -3.30 35.24 -1.17
N THR A 172 -3.72 34.27 -0.37
CA THR A 172 -2.87 33.62 0.62
C THR A 172 -2.59 32.17 0.21
N PHE A 173 -1.32 31.86 -0.06
CA PHE A 173 -0.86 30.50 -0.23
C PHE A 173 -0.40 29.94 1.11
N ILE A 174 -0.94 28.79 1.47
CA ILE A 174 -0.58 28.01 2.65
C ILE A 174 0.32 26.87 2.18
N GLU A 175 1.57 26.88 2.59
CA GLU A 175 2.51 25.81 2.25
C GLU A 175 2.15 24.51 2.98
N LYS A 176 2.50 23.38 2.35
CA LYS A 176 2.40 22.09 3.00
C LYS A 176 3.41 22.04 4.15
N GLU A 177 2.91 21.78 5.36
CA GLU A 177 3.73 21.49 6.52
C GLU A 177 3.36 20.13 7.10
N SER A 178 4.35 19.33 7.41
CA SER A 178 4.09 18.00 7.95
C SER A 178 5.23 17.52 8.82
N GLN A 179 4.87 16.87 9.91
CA GLN A 179 5.80 16.17 10.79
C GLN A 179 5.47 14.68 10.72
N ILE A 180 6.43 13.90 10.23
CA ILE A 180 6.28 12.45 10.09
C ILE A 180 6.68 11.78 11.40
N ASN A 181 5.83 10.86 11.86
CA ASN A 181 6.14 9.95 12.94
C ASN A 181 6.86 8.73 12.34
N GLU A 182 8.15 8.62 12.59
CA GLU A 182 8.98 7.56 12.02
C GLU A 182 8.57 6.16 12.47
N GLN A 183 8.02 6.02 13.68
CA GLN A 183 7.55 4.73 14.17
C GLN A 183 6.29 4.28 13.41
N ILE A 184 5.33 5.19 13.20
CA ILE A 184 4.14 4.88 12.41
C ILE A 184 4.53 4.61 10.94
N ASP A 185 5.49 5.35 10.39
CA ASP A 185 6.01 5.09 9.04
C ASP A 185 6.61 3.68 8.92
N ARG A 186 7.43 3.26 9.90
CA ARG A 186 7.94 1.89 10.00
C ARG A 186 6.80 0.86 10.03
N MET A 187 5.79 1.08 10.87
CA MET A 187 4.64 0.17 10.99
C MET A 187 3.86 0.05 9.67
N ARG A 188 3.75 1.13 8.91
CA ARG A 188 3.15 1.11 7.56
C ARG A 188 3.97 0.25 6.58
N HIS A 189 5.31 0.36 6.62
CA HIS A 189 6.18 -0.51 5.84
C HIS A 189 6.08 -1.97 6.27
N ALA A 190 5.97 -2.24 7.57
CA ALA A 190 5.72 -3.59 8.08
C ALA A 190 4.39 -4.16 7.57
N ALA A 191 3.32 -3.36 7.60
CA ALA A 191 1.99 -3.76 7.15
C ALA A 191 1.95 -4.12 5.64
N THR A 192 2.47 -3.25 4.77
CA THR A 192 2.49 -3.52 3.32
C THR A 192 3.38 -4.70 2.96
N ARG A 193 4.54 -4.83 3.65
CA ARG A 193 5.41 -5.99 3.51
C ARG A 193 4.72 -7.28 3.97
N ALA A 194 4.08 -7.28 5.13
CA ALA A 194 3.38 -8.45 5.66
C ALA A 194 2.33 -8.97 4.67
N LEU A 195 1.55 -8.09 4.05
CA LEU A 195 0.57 -8.46 3.02
C LEU A 195 1.20 -9.14 1.79
N LEU A 196 2.47 -8.84 1.48
CA LEU A 196 3.20 -9.44 0.35
C LEU A 196 3.98 -10.71 0.74
N GLU A 197 4.28 -10.93 2.04
CA GLU A 197 5.15 -12.02 2.50
C GLU A 197 4.42 -13.10 3.30
N ARG A 198 3.19 -12.83 3.76
CA ARG A 198 2.44 -13.72 4.67
C ARG A 198 0.99 -13.86 4.25
N ASP A 199 0.38 -14.99 4.66
CA ASP A 199 -1.06 -15.24 4.46
C ASP A 199 -1.88 -15.00 5.74
N ASP A 200 -1.22 -14.93 6.90
CA ASP A 200 -1.83 -14.79 8.22
C ASP A 200 -1.72 -13.34 8.73
N VAL A 201 -2.30 -12.39 7.99
CA VAL A 201 -2.15 -10.96 8.25
C VAL A 201 -3.45 -10.33 8.73
N ILE A 202 -3.39 -9.61 9.84
CA ILE A 202 -4.46 -8.72 10.33
C ILE A 202 -3.95 -7.28 10.28
N ILE A 203 -4.56 -6.46 9.45
CA ILE A 203 -4.24 -5.03 9.38
C ILE A 203 -5.27 -4.24 10.19
N VAL A 204 -4.82 -3.48 11.17
CA VAL A 204 -5.66 -2.50 11.85
C VAL A 204 -5.36 -1.11 11.28
N ALA A 205 -6.32 -0.54 10.58
CA ALA A 205 -6.15 0.70 9.85
C ALA A 205 -7.16 1.78 10.27
N SER A 206 -6.79 3.04 10.09
CA SER A 206 -7.77 4.13 10.10
C SER A 206 -8.27 4.41 8.67
N VAL A 207 -9.32 5.21 8.54
CA VAL A 207 -9.87 5.62 7.24
C VAL A 207 -8.81 6.25 6.30
N SER A 208 -7.63 6.66 6.82
CA SER A 208 -6.52 7.11 5.99
C SER A 208 -5.97 6.06 5.01
N CYS A 209 -6.33 4.80 5.14
CA CYS A 209 -5.96 3.72 4.22
C CYS A 209 -6.55 3.87 2.80
N ILE A 210 -7.57 4.72 2.62
CA ILE A 210 -8.12 5.05 1.29
C ILE A 210 -7.32 6.10 0.52
N TYR A 211 -6.26 6.66 1.11
CA TYR A 211 -5.34 7.58 0.43
C TYR A 211 -4.25 6.82 -0.32
N SER A 212 -3.72 7.45 -1.36
CA SER A 212 -2.63 6.90 -2.18
C SER A 212 -1.38 6.58 -1.35
N ILE A 213 -0.80 5.40 -1.61
CA ILE A 213 0.44 4.93 -0.96
C ILE A 213 1.52 4.48 -1.96
N GLY A 214 1.26 4.58 -3.25
CA GLY A 214 2.14 4.02 -4.30
C GLY A 214 1.61 2.68 -4.82
N SER A 215 2.08 2.28 -6.00
CA SER A 215 1.62 1.06 -6.68
C SER A 215 2.18 -0.19 -6.01
N VAL A 216 1.32 -1.18 -5.80
CA VAL A 216 1.71 -2.48 -5.27
C VAL A 216 2.66 -3.21 -6.22
N GLU A 217 2.44 -3.08 -7.54
CA GLU A 217 3.27 -3.68 -8.57
C GLU A 217 4.69 -3.11 -8.50
N THR A 218 4.81 -1.79 -8.43
CA THR A 218 6.11 -1.13 -8.34
C THR A 218 6.83 -1.44 -7.04
N TYR A 219 6.11 -1.35 -5.91
CA TYR A 219 6.68 -1.64 -4.59
C TYR A 219 7.14 -3.09 -4.46
N GLY A 220 6.34 -4.05 -4.95
CA GLY A 220 6.68 -5.46 -4.97
C GLY A 220 7.77 -5.83 -5.97
N ALA A 221 7.85 -5.15 -7.12
CA ALA A 221 8.91 -5.37 -8.11
C ALA A 221 10.25 -4.78 -7.69
N MET A 222 10.25 -3.67 -6.94
CA MET A 222 11.47 -3.04 -6.43
C MET A 222 11.90 -3.67 -5.09
N THR A 223 12.06 -4.98 -5.11
CA THR A 223 12.61 -5.77 -4.00
C THR A 223 13.90 -6.45 -4.43
N GLN A 224 14.76 -6.76 -3.49
CA GLN A 224 16.00 -7.49 -3.73
C GLN A 224 16.05 -8.74 -2.87
N ASP A 225 16.10 -9.91 -3.53
CA ASP A 225 16.24 -11.19 -2.86
C ASP A 225 17.72 -11.54 -2.75
N LEU A 226 18.19 -11.79 -1.54
CA LEU A 226 19.56 -12.14 -1.23
C LEU A 226 19.59 -13.44 -0.46
N GLN A 227 20.38 -14.41 -0.95
CA GLN A 227 20.50 -15.75 -0.38
C GLN A 227 21.97 -16.07 -0.10
N ALA A 228 22.24 -16.57 1.11
CA ALA A 228 23.57 -17.03 1.49
C ALA A 228 24.05 -18.16 0.56
N GLY A 229 25.33 -18.17 0.22
CA GLY A 229 25.93 -19.14 -0.69
C GLY A 229 25.77 -18.81 -2.18
N GLN A 230 25.16 -17.68 -2.54
CA GLN A 230 25.08 -17.18 -3.92
C GLN A 230 26.11 -16.07 -4.18
N SER A 231 26.47 -15.88 -5.44
CA SER A 231 27.40 -14.83 -5.85
C SER A 231 26.64 -13.58 -6.34
N TYR A 232 27.04 -12.40 -5.86
CA TYR A 232 26.45 -11.12 -6.19
C TYR A 232 27.53 -10.06 -6.43
N ASP A 233 27.31 -9.14 -7.36
CA ASP A 233 28.10 -7.92 -7.47
C ASP A 233 27.65 -6.94 -6.34
N GLN A 234 28.51 -6.75 -5.35
CA GLN A 234 28.25 -5.85 -4.22
C GLN A 234 27.94 -4.42 -4.68
N ARG A 235 28.54 -3.95 -5.78
CA ARG A 235 28.28 -2.60 -6.32
C ARG A 235 26.85 -2.51 -6.88
N GLN A 236 26.38 -3.59 -7.49
CA GLN A 236 25.00 -3.64 -7.99
C GLN A 236 24.01 -3.63 -6.83
N ILE A 237 24.25 -4.41 -5.76
CA ILE A 237 23.41 -4.35 -4.55
C ILE A 237 23.33 -2.93 -4.00
N ILE A 238 24.47 -2.24 -3.91
CA ILE A 238 24.49 -0.84 -3.44
C ILE A 238 23.70 0.09 -4.36
N ALA A 239 23.84 -0.08 -5.68
CA ALA A 239 23.06 0.71 -6.64
C ALA A 239 21.55 0.47 -6.51
N ASP A 240 21.15 -0.80 -6.30
CA ASP A 240 19.76 -1.18 -6.09
C ASP A 240 19.20 -0.63 -4.77
N LEU A 241 19.98 -0.65 -3.68
CA LEU A 241 19.60 -0.01 -2.41
C LEU A 241 19.37 1.50 -2.57
N VAL A 242 20.23 2.19 -3.33
CA VAL A 242 20.04 3.62 -3.63
C VAL A 242 18.77 3.83 -4.46
N ALA A 243 18.51 2.98 -5.46
CA ALA A 243 17.28 3.03 -6.24
C ALA A 243 16.03 2.76 -5.39
N GLN A 244 16.14 1.91 -4.37
CA GLN A 244 15.12 1.64 -3.35
C GLN A 244 15.01 2.74 -2.28
N GLN A 245 15.71 3.87 -2.44
CA GLN A 245 15.70 5.04 -1.54
C GLN A 245 16.36 4.80 -0.18
N TYR A 246 17.24 3.80 -0.04
CA TYR A 246 18.12 3.68 1.11
C TYR A 246 19.25 4.72 1.03
N ARG A 247 19.67 5.21 2.20
CA ARG A 247 20.76 6.21 2.29
C ARG A 247 22.03 5.55 2.82
N ARG A 248 23.16 5.80 2.15
CA ARG A 248 24.44 5.40 2.72
C ARG A 248 24.78 6.30 3.92
N ASN A 249 24.97 5.70 5.07
CA ASN A 249 25.40 6.40 6.27
C ASN A 249 26.30 5.51 7.12
N ASP A 250 27.61 5.72 6.98
CA ASP A 250 28.61 4.92 7.66
C ASP A 250 28.80 5.32 9.15
N GLN A 251 28.32 6.51 9.56
CA GLN A 251 28.45 7.04 10.91
C GLN A 251 27.20 6.84 11.77
N ALA A 252 26.04 7.32 11.30
CA ALA A 252 24.76 7.20 11.98
C ALA A 252 23.91 6.13 11.29
N PHE A 253 24.06 4.88 11.74
CA PHE A 253 23.34 3.74 11.18
C PHE A 253 21.94 3.66 11.79
N GLN A 254 20.96 4.07 11.03
CA GLN A 254 19.56 4.13 11.43
C GLN A 254 18.65 3.49 10.37
N ARG A 255 17.40 3.29 10.67
CA ARG A 255 16.39 2.75 9.78
C ARG A 255 16.42 3.43 8.40
N GLY A 256 16.34 2.64 7.32
CA GLY A 256 16.42 3.15 5.95
C GLY A 256 17.84 3.54 5.51
N ALA A 257 18.86 3.18 6.28
CA ALA A 257 20.25 3.37 5.89
C ALA A 257 20.95 2.04 5.61
N PHE A 258 22.02 2.12 4.84
CA PHE A 258 23.01 1.05 4.69
C PHE A 258 24.41 1.62 4.93
N ARG A 259 25.34 0.75 5.31
CA ARG A 259 26.76 1.09 5.44
C ARG A 259 27.65 -0.04 4.93
N VAL A 260 28.86 0.33 4.51
CA VAL A 260 29.84 -0.62 3.95
C VAL A 260 31.09 -0.59 4.80
N ARG A 261 31.53 -1.75 5.29
CA ARG A 261 32.74 -1.92 6.09
C ARG A 261 33.56 -3.11 5.57
N GLY A 262 34.51 -2.81 4.67
CA GLY A 262 35.30 -3.86 4.01
C GLY A 262 34.38 -4.77 3.18
N ASP A 263 34.43 -6.08 3.46
CA ASP A 263 33.63 -7.09 2.80
C ASP A 263 32.23 -7.29 3.42
N ALA A 264 31.84 -6.39 4.34
CA ALA A 264 30.52 -6.42 4.95
C ALA A 264 29.65 -5.26 4.47
N LEU A 265 28.44 -5.58 4.02
CA LEU A 265 27.37 -4.63 3.74
C LEU A 265 26.28 -4.80 4.81
N GLU A 266 25.99 -3.74 5.54
CA GLU A 266 24.97 -3.74 6.56
C GLU A 266 23.77 -2.90 6.11
N ILE A 267 22.57 -3.43 6.29
CA ILE A 267 21.30 -2.81 5.87
C ILE A 267 20.39 -2.74 7.07
N PHE A 268 19.82 -1.55 7.34
CA PHE A 268 18.76 -1.39 8.34
C PHE A 268 17.42 -1.24 7.60
N PRO A 269 16.63 -2.32 7.46
CA PRO A 269 15.40 -2.31 6.68
C PRO A 269 14.35 -1.33 7.18
N ALA A 270 13.54 -0.81 6.26
CA ALA A 270 12.52 0.20 6.57
C ALA A 270 11.43 -0.28 7.54
N HIS A 271 11.17 -1.58 7.62
CA HIS A 271 10.12 -2.20 8.43
C HIS A 271 10.58 -2.72 9.79
N LEU A 272 11.90 -2.79 10.04
CA LEU A 272 12.46 -3.26 11.31
C LEU A 272 12.72 -2.10 12.27
N ASP A 273 12.63 -2.37 13.56
CA ASP A 273 12.79 -1.38 14.64
C ASP A 273 14.17 -1.48 15.31
N ASP A 274 14.51 -2.69 15.73
CA ASP A 274 15.63 -3.01 16.60
C ASP A 274 16.62 -4.02 15.96
N ARG A 275 16.47 -4.29 14.66
CA ARG A 275 17.26 -5.29 13.96
C ARG A 275 17.72 -4.82 12.60
N ALA A 276 18.94 -5.20 12.26
CA ALA A 276 19.56 -4.93 10.97
C ALA A 276 20.22 -6.19 10.44
N TRP A 277 20.49 -6.21 9.15
CA TRP A 277 21.11 -7.34 8.47
C TRP A 277 22.53 -7.01 8.07
N ARG A 278 23.45 -7.95 8.33
CA ARG A 278 24.83 -7.92 7.87
C ARG A 278 25.03 -9.00 6.83
N LEU A 279 25.39 -8.57 5.65
CA LEU A 279 25.78 -9.40 4.52
C LEU A 279 27.31 -9.49 4.48
N SER A 280 27.87 -10.67 4.72
CA SER A 280 29.31 -10.89 4.72
C SER A 280 29.72 -11.54 3.41
N PHE A 281 30.64 -10.89 2.69
CA PHE A 281 31.11 -11.33 1.37
C PHE A 281 32.54 -11.84 1.43
N PHE A 282 32.86 -12.80 0.57
CA PHE A 282 34.22 -13.15 0.19
C PHE A 282 34.34 -12.99 -1.34
N GLY A 283 34.93 -11.87 -1.77
CA GLY A 283 34.82 -11.45 -3.16
C GLY A 283 33.36 -11.14 -3.53
N ASP A 284 32.83 -11.86 -4.52
CA ASP A 284 31.42 -11.74 -4.94
C ASP A 284 30.52 -12.80 -4.28
N ASP A 285 31.05 -13.72 -3.48
CA ASP A 285 30.25 -14.75 -2.82
C ASP A 285 29.69 -14.24 -1.49
N LEU A 286 28.37 -14.25 -1.35
CA LEU A 286 27.68 -13.93 -0.09
C LEU A 286 27.73 -15.14 0.84
N GLU A 287 28.68 -15.16 1.78
CA GLU A 287 28.88 -16.29 2.68
C GLU A 287 27.80 -16.41 3.74
N ASN A 288 27.42 -15.28 4.35
CA ASN A 288 26.53 -15.25 5.50
C ASN A 288 25.62 -14.04 5.49
N ILE A 289 24.37 -14.25 5.95
CA ILE A 289 23.43 -13.19 6.31
C ILE A 289 23.19 -13.30 7.82
N THR A 290 23.55 -12.26 8.57
CA THR A 290 23.40 -12.25 10.02
C THR A 290 22.45 -11.11 10.41
N GLU A 291 21.42 -11.41 11.19
CA GLU A 291 20.60 -10.42 11.85
C GLU A 291 21.30 -9.99 13.16
N PHE A 292 21.29 -8.71 13.47
CA PHE A 292 21.95 -8.16 14.64
C PHE A 292 21.23 -6.91 15.16
N ASP A 293 21.39 -6.63 16.45
CA ASP A 293 20.96 -5.38 17.07
C ASP A 293 21.89 -4.22 16.63
N PRO A 294 21.39 -3.19 15.96
CA PRO A 294 22.21 -2.08 15.46
C PRO A 294 22.83 -1.20 16.57
N LEU A 295 22.30 -1.22 17.78
CA LEU A 295 22.83 -0.47 18.94
C LEU A 295 23.99 -1.20 19.60
N THR A 296 23.81 -2.47 19.91
CA THR A 296 24.81 -3.29 20.64
C THR A 296 25.77 -4.00 19.70
N GLY A 297 25.36 -4.25 18.45
CA GLY A 297 26.08 -5.08 17.49
C GLY A 297 25.98 -6.58 17.76
N GLU A 298 25.15 -7.00 18.74
CA GLU A 298 24.94 -8.38 19.13
C GLU A 298 24.20 -9.13 18.02
N LYS A 299 24.70 -10.32 17.67
CA LYS A 299 24.06 -11.19 16.68
C LYS A 299 22.84 -11.85 17.32
N THR A 300 21.70 -11.75 16.63
CA THR A 300 20.44 -12.38 17.06
C THR A 300 20.24 -13.73 16.39
N GLN A 301 20.46 -13.79 15.07
CA GLN A 301 20.32 -15.05 14.32
C GLN A 301 21.09 -15.02 13.00
N VAL A 302 21.24 -16.20 12.39
CA VAL A 302 21.73 -16.37 11.02
C VAL A 302 20.53 -16.67 10.13
N LEU A 303 20.48 -16.00 8.98
CA LEU A 303 19.41 -16.14 8.01
C LEU A 303 19.95 -16.77 6.73
N ASP A 304 19.17 -17.66 6.12
CA ASP A 304 19.52 -18.27 4.83
C ASP A 304 19.25 -17.29 3.68
N GLN A 305 18.21 -16.47 3.82
CA GLN A 305 17.81 -15.50 2.80
C GLN A 305 17.07 -14.30 3.41
N VAL A 306 17.13 -13.19 2.71
CA VAL A 306 16.37 -11.97 3.05
C VAL A 306 15.80 -11.34 1.78
N ARG A 307 14.67 -10.66 1.93
CA ARG A 307 14.09 -9.81 0.89
C ARG A 307 14.09 -8.37 1.36
N VAL A 308 14.86 -7.54 0.67
CA VAL A 308 14.96 -6.11 0.96
C VAL A 308 13.86 -5.39 0.20
N TYR A 309 12.97 -4.73 0.93
CA TYR A 309 11.92 -3.87 0.40
C TYR A 309 12.39 -2.42 0.33
N ALA A 310 11.79 -1.63 -0.55
CA ALA A 310 12.14 -0.22 -0.69
C ALA A 310 11.85 0.59 0.59
N ASN A 311 12.67 1.61 0.83
CA ASN A 311 12.55 2.52 1.98
C ASN A 311 11.48 3.62 1.77
N SER A 312 10.68 3.52 0.73
CA SER A 312 9.56 4.41 0.44
C SER A 312 8.49 3.66 -0.34
N HIS A 313 7.21 3.91 -0.03
CA HIS A 313 6.11 3.40 -0.84
C HIS A 313 6.01 4.08 -2.21
N TYR A 314 6.55 5.30 -2.35
CA TYR A 314 6.60 6.05 -3.61
C TYR A 314 7.88 5.80 -4.42
N VAL A 315 8.48 4.63 -4.24
CA VAL A 315 9.62 4.22 -5.05
C VAL A 315 9.17 3.99 -6.51
N THR A 316 9.98 4.46 -7.45
CA THR A 316 9.65 4.37 -8.88
C THR A 316 10.90 4.06 -9.68
N PRO A 317 10.88 3.04 -10.57
CA PRO A 317 12.01 2.70 -11.41
C PRO A 317 12.42 3.86 -12.32
N LYS A 318 13.72 4.03 -12.53
CA LYS A 318 14.26 5.12 -13.34
C LYS A 318 13.66 5.26 -14.75
N PRO A 319 13.38 4.18 -15.50
CA PRO A 319 12.68 4.27 -16.78
C PRO A 319 11.28 4.89 -16.65
N THR A 320 10.53 4.52 -15.61
CA THR A 320 9.19 5.07 -15.32
C THR A 320 9.26 6.55 -14.94
N ILE A 321 10.27 6.96 -14.15
CA ILE A 321 10.51 8.38 -13.84
C ILE A 321 10.77 9.17 -15.11
N ASN A 322 11.62 8.68 -16.02
CA ASN A 322 11.91 9.34 -17.29
C ASN A 322 10.65 9.51 -18.14
N GLN A 323 9.81 8.47 -18.22
CA GLN A 323 8.53 8.54 -18.94
C GLN A 323 7.55 9.52 -18.27
N ALA A 324 7.49 9.52 -16.93
CA ALA A 324 6.69 10.47 -16.16
C ALA A 324 7.11 11.91 -16.45
N ILE A 325 8.41 12.21 -16.47
CA ILE A 325 8.95 13.53 -16.79
C ILE A 325 8.51 14.00 -18.18
N ILE A 326 8.54 13.12 -19.19
CA ILE A 326 8.06 13.44 -20.54
C ILE A 326 6.58 13.85 -20.50
N ASN A 327 5.76 13.10 -19.79
CA ASN A 327 4.32 13.35 -19.67
C ASN A 327 4.03 14.64 -18.86
N ILE A 328 4.77 14.86 -17.77
CA ILE A 328 4.70 16.11 -16.97
C ILE A 328 5.05 17.32 -17.83
N LYS A 329 6.14 17.27 -18.61
CA LYS A 329 6.53 18.36 -19.54
C LYS A 329 5.45 18.62 -20.61
N LYS A 330 4.78 17.56 -21.07
CA LYS A 330 3.67 17.67 -22.03
C LYS A 330 2.45 18.36 -21.40
N GLU A 331 2.03 17.92 -20.21
CA GLU A 331 0.90 18.54 -19.49
C GLU A 331 1.22 20.01 -19.15
N LEU A 332 2.43 20.28 -18.65
CA LEU A 332 2.87 21.64 -18.34
C LEU A 332 2.70 22.56 -19.55
N ARG A 333 3.22 22.19 -20.73
CA ARG A 333 3.09 22.98 -21.95
C ARG A 333 1.63 23.28 -22.28
N GLN A 334 0.77 22.25 -22.26
CA GLN A 334 -0.65 22.40 -22.52
C GLN A 334 -1.33 23.36 -21.54
N ARG A 335 -0.97 23.25 -20.25
CA ARG A 335 -1.56 24.11 -19.21
C ARG A 335 -1.06 25.56 -19.30
N LEU A 336 0.21 25.77 -19.66
CA LEU A 336 0.76 27.09 -19.89
C LEU A 336 0.06 27.80 -21.07
N ASP A 337 -0.12 27.09 -22.20
CA ASP A 337 -0.85 27.62 -23.36
C ASP A 337 -2.28 28.07 -22.99
N GLN A 338 -2.98 27.27 -22.15
CA GLN A 338 -4.31 27.61 -21.63
C GLN A 338 -4.28 28.87 -20.75
N LEU A 339 -3.38 28.89 -19.74
CA LEU A 339 -3.28 30.02 -18.81
C LEU A 339 -2.91 31.34 -19.51
N VAL A 340 -1.99 31.28 -20.46
CA VAL A 340 -1.62 32.43 -21.27
C VAL A 340 -2.78 32.88 -22.16
N GLY A 341 -3.50 31.94 -22.78
CA GLY A 341 -4.70 32.23 -23.58
C GLY A 341 -5.82 32.88 -22.74
N ASP A 342 -5.95 32.50 -21.46
CA ASP A 342 -6.89 33.07 -20.51
C ASP A 342 -6.40 34.41 -19.90
N GLY A 343 -5.21 34.88 -20.23
CA GLY A 343 -4.61 36.11 -19.68
C GLY A 343 -4.06 35.95 -18.25
N LYS A 344 -3.94 34.72 -17.74
CA LYS A 344 -3.44 34.38 -16.40
C LYS A 344 -1.91 34.23 -16.40
N LEU A 345 -1.19 35.32 -16.69
CA LEU A 345 0.26 35.31 -16.89
C LEU A 345 1.04 34.98 -15.57
N LEU A 346 0.55 35.46 -14.43
CA LEU A 346 1.18 35.19 -13.12
C LEU A 346 1.08 33.72 -12.75
N GLU A 347 -0.09 33.13 -12.97
CA GLU A 347 -0.34 31.70 -12.72
C GLU A 347 0.51 30.84 -13.65
N ALA A 348 0.64 31.24 -14.91
CA ALA A 348 1.50 30.53 -15.86
C ALA A 348 2.97 30.56 -15.43
N GLN A 349 3.52 31.72 -15.06
CA GLN A 349 4.91 31.86 -14.60
C GLN A 349 5.15 31.03 -13.30
N ARG A 350 4.24 31.11 -12.35
CA ARG A 350 4.31 30.35 -11.08
C ARG A 350 4.35 28.84 -11.34
N LEU A 351 3.43 28.34 -12.17
CA LEU A 351 3.34 26.94 -12.52
C LEU A 351 4.61 26.45 -13.23
N GLU A 352 5.11 27.22 -14.18
CA GLU A 352 6.32 26.90 -14.95
C GLU A 352 7.54 26.77 -14.05
N GLN A 353 7.79 27.77 -13.20
CA GLN A 353 8.93 27.77 -12.28
C GLN A 353 8.89 26.58 -11.33
N ARG A 354 7.72 26.34 -10.70
CA ARG A 354 7.56 25.25 -9.75
C ARG A 354 7.74 23.89 -10.40
N THR A 355 7.09 23.67 -11.54
CA THR A 355 7.13 22.37 -12.21
C THR A 355 8.51 22.06 -12.77
N ASN A 356 9.21 23.05 -13.33
CA ASN A 356 10.59 22.86 -13.81
C ASN A 356 11.54 22.50 -12.67
N PHE A 357 11.42 23.17 -11.52
CA PHE A 357 12.20 22.82 -10.33
C PHE A 357 11.93 21.37 -9.85
N ASP A 358 10.66 20.98 -9.79
CA ASP A 358 10.28 19.60 -9.42
C ASP A 358 10.85 18.57 -10.43
N ILE A 359 10.87 18.90 -11.74
CA ILE A 359 11.46 18.05 -12.79
C ILE A 359 12.98 17.91 -12.60
N GLU A 360 13.70 19.00 -12.34
CA GLU A 360 15.15 18.96 -12.08
C GLU A 360 15.47 18.05 -10.89
N MET A 361 14.69 18.14 -9.83
CA MET A 361 14.85 17.27 -8.66
C MET A 361 14.59 15.80 -8.99
N LEU A 362 13.53 15.51 -9.78
CA LEU A 362 13.23 14.15 -10.24
C LEU A 362 14.34 13.57 -11.13
N GLU A 363 14.91 14.38 -12.03
CA GLU A 363 16.03 13.97 -12.90
C GLU A 363 17.31 13.69 -12.08
N ALA A 364 17.59 14.52 -11.05
CA ALA A 364 18.81 14.44 -10.26
C ALA A 364 18.76 13.33 -9.21
N THR A 365 17.64 13.19 -8.49
CA THR A 365 17.55 12.34 -7.27
C THR A 365 16.46 11.27 -7.34
N GLY A 366 15.56 11.33 -8.32
CA GLY A 366 14.39 10.45 -8.42
C GLY A 366 13.23 10.86 -7.50
N VAL A 367 13.37 11.95 -6.73
CA VAL A 367 12.34 12.43 -5.79
C VAL A 367 12.26 13.96 -5.83
N CYS A 368 11.08 14.51 -5.49
CA CYS A 368 10.89 15.94 -5.28
C CYS A 368 9.90 16.19 -4.13
N ASN A 369 9.88 17.40 -3.61
CA ASN A 369 8.90 17.79 -2.59
C ASN A 369 7.48 17.82 -3.20
N GLY A 370 6.57 16.97 -2.66
CA GLY A 370 5.24 16.82 -3.21
C GLY A 370 5.17 15.89 -4.42
N ILE A 371 6.08 14.91 -4.49
CA ILE A 371 6.12 13.88 -5.56
C ILE A 371 4.75 13.21 -5.76
N GLU A 372 3.96 13.11 -4.70
CA GLU A 372 2.61 12.57 -4.74
C GLU A 372 1.67 13.32 -5.72
N ASN A 373 1.93 14.61 -6.01
CA ASN A 373 1.15 15.37 -6.99
C ASN A 373 1.34 14.88 -8.43
N TYR A 374 2.37 14.09 -8.67
CA TYR A 374 2.67 13.45 -9.95
C TYR A 374 2.32 11.97 -9.97
N SER A 375 1.60 11.45 -8.96
CA SER A 375 1.28 10.03 -8.76
C SER A 375 0.67 9.37 -10.00
N ARG A 376 -0.23 10.05 -10.73
CA ARG A 376 -0.79 9.55 -12.00
C ARG A 376 0.28 9.11 -13.00
N TYR A 377 1.32 9.92 -13.18
CA TYR A 377 2.41 9.63 -14.12
C TYR A 377 3.39 8.59 -13.60
N LEU A 378 3.60 8.57 -12.29
CA LEU A 378 4.51 7.62 -11.63
C LEU A 378 3.91 6.21 -11.54
N THR A 379 2.57 6.11 -11.53
CA THR A 379 1.85 4.83 -11.49
C THR A 379 1.32 4.39 -12.85
N GLY A 380 1.45 5.25 -13.90
CA GLY A 380 0.98 4.96 -15.25
C GLY A 380 -0.53 4.96 -15.43
N ARG A 381 -1.30 5.49 -14.47
CA ARG A 381 -2.76 5.49 -14.49
C ARG A 381 -3.33 6.56 -15.44
N ALA A 382 -4.51 6.27 -15.98
CA ALA A 382 -5.25 7.23 -16.78
C ALA A 382 -5.85 8.36 -15.93
N PRO A 383 -6.18 9.52 -16.55
CA PRO A 383 -6.84 10.60 -15.83
C PRO A 383 -8.16 10.15 -15.19
N GLY A 384 -8.32 10.43 -13.88
CA GLY A 384 -9.53 10.11 -13.12
C GLY A 384 -9.60 8.68 -12.59
N GLU A 385 -8.67 7.80 -12.92
CA GLU A 385 -8.57 6.47 -12.30
C GLU A 385 -8.32 6.55 -10.79
N PRO A 386 -8.78 5.54 -10.01
CA PRO A 386 -8.48 5.45 -8.60
C PRO A 386 -6.97 5.43 -8.35
N PRO A 387 -6.45 6.17 -7.35
CA PRO A 387 -5.05 6.04 -6.97
C PRO A 387 -4.79 4.69 -6.30
N PRO A 388 -3.55 4.16 -6.35
CA PRO A 388 -3.22 2.95 -5.62
C PRO A 388 -3.30 3.17 -4.11
N THR A 389 -4.02 2.30 -3.41
CA THR A 389 -4.27 2.40 -1.97
C THR A 389 -3.98 1.07 -1.27
N LEU A 390 -4.16 1.01 0.05
CA LEU A 390 -4.00 -0.23 0.80
C LEU A 390 -4.92 -1.35 0.28
N PHE A 391 -6.09 -1.03 -0.29
CA PHE A 391 -7.03 -2.01 -0.81
C PHE A 391 -6.46 -2.84 -1.97
N GLU A 392 -5.47 -2.32 -2.71
CA GLU A 392 -4.80 -3.11 -3.75
C GLU A 392 -3.78 -4.13 -3.20
N PHE A 393 -3.28 -3.91 -1.98
CA PHE A 393 -2.41 -4.86 -1.30
C PHE A 393 -3.18 -6.00 -0.63
N ILE A 394 -4.46 -5.76 -0.29
CA ILE A 394 -5.29 -6.71 0.44
C ILE A 394 -5.74 -7.83 -0.51
N PRO A 395 -5.61 -9.11 -0.12
CA PRO A 395 -6.09 -10.22 -0.93
C PRO A 395 -7.62 -10.19 -1.11
N ASP A 396 -8.13 -10.62 -2.26
CA ASP A 396 -9.57 -10.62 -2.57
C ASP A 396 -10.40 -11.49 -1.61
N HIS A 397 -9.78 -12.53 -1.05
CA HIS A 397 -10.40 -13.42 -0.07
C HIS A 397 -10.29 -12.90 1.37
N ALA A 398 -9.73 -11.72 1.62
CA ALA A 398 -9.68 -11.14 2.96
C ALA A 398 -11.07 -10.79 3.49
N LEU A 399 -11.17 -10.53 4.79
CA LEU A 399 -12.36 -9.97 5.44
C LEU A 399 -12.10 -8.52 5.80
N VAL A 400 -13.12 -7.68 5.66
CA VAL A 400 -13.09 -6.31 6.17
C VAL A 400 -14.06 -6.21 7.35
N PHE A 401 -13.57 -5.70 8.47
CA PHE A 401 -14.39 -5.33 9.61
C PHE A 401 -14.38 -3.80 9.71
N ALA A 402 -15.52 -3.16 9.43
CA ALA A 402 -15.67 -1.73 9.60
C ALA A 402 -16.16 -1.45 11.02
N ASP A 403 -15.23 -1.19 11.93
CA ASP A 403 -15.57 -0.88 13.33
C ASP A 403 -16.16 0.53 13.44
N GLU A 404 -17.14 0.68 14.33
CA GLU A 404 -17.97 1.89 14.44
C GLU A 404 -18.41 2.37 13.05
N SER A 405 -19.01 1.46 12.27
CA SER A 405 -19.31 1.65 10.84
C SER A 405 -20.17 2.88 10.57
N HIS A 406 -21.08 3.22 11.50
CA HIS A 406 -21.90 4.43 11.44
C HIS A 406 -21.09 5.73 11.40
N VAL A 407 -19.79 5.69 11.75
CA VAL A 407 -18.83 6.79 11.65
C VAL A 407 -17.85 6.55 10.50
N SER A 408 -17.24 5.36 10.42
CA SER A 408 -16.17 5.03 9.46
C SER A 408 -16.65 5.12 8.02
N VAL A 409 -17.83 4.58 7.70
CA VAL A 409 -18.39 4.56 6.35
C VAL A 409 -18.71 5.95 5.82
N PRO A 410 -19.46 6.82 6.56
CA PRO A 410 -19.67 8.20 6.14
C PRO A 410 -18.38 9.02 5.98
N GLN A 411 -17.35 8.77 6.80
CA GLN A 411 -16.04 9.43 6.64
C GLN A 411 -15.40 9.11 5.30
N ILE A 412 -15.43 7.85 4.85
CA ILE A 412 -14.96 7.45 3.53
C ILE A 412 -15.64 8.29 2.44
N GLY A 413 -16.97 8.41 2.50
CA GLY A 413 -17.74 9.19 1.54
C GLY A 413 -17.45 10.69 1.55
N GLY A 414 -17.07 11.24 2.72
CA GLY A 414 -16.84 12.67 2.91
C GLY A 414 -15.46 13.16 2.45
N MET A 415 -14.44 12.32 2.46
CA MET A 415 -13.04 12.75 2.27
C MET A 415 -12.74 13.26 0.86
N TYR A 416 -13.28 12.64 -0.18
CA TYR A 416 -13.00 12.99 -1.57
C TYR A 416 -13.34 14.43 -1.92
N LYS A 417 -14.53 14.91 -1.56
CA LYS A 417 -15.04 16.22 -1.98
C LYS A 417 -14.19 17.37 -1.45
N GLY A 418 -13.72 17.27 -0.21
CA GLY A 418 -12.87 18.31 0.41
C GLY A 418 -11.48 18.37 -0.25
N ASP A 419 -10.87 17.23 -0.47
CA ASP A 419 -9.55 17.13 -1.12
C ASP A 419 -9.59 17.63 -2.58
N TYR A 420 -10.60 17.21 -3.34
CA TYR A 420 -10.80 17.64 -4.72
C TYR A 420 -10.92 19.16 -4.82
N ARG A 421 -11.76 19.81 -4.00
CA ARG A 421 -11.98 21.26 -4.04
C ARG A 421 -10.70 22.02 -3.74
N ARG A 422 -9.91 21.58 -2.78
CA ARG A 422 -8.62 22.18 -2.42
C ARG A 422 -7.64 22.11 -3.59
N LYS A 423 -7.45 20.93 -4.19
CA LYS A 423 -6.54 20.69 -5.29
C LYS A 423 -6.98 21.38 -6.59
N PHE A 424 -8.28 21.43 -6.86
CA PHE A 424 -8.83 22.19 -7.96
C PHE A 424 -8.42 23.67 -7.86
N THR A 425 -8.56 24.27 -6.67
CA THR A 425 -8.14 25.67 -6.46
C THR A 425 -6.64 25.86 -6.70
N LEU A 426 -5.79 24.93 -6.23
CA LEU A 426 -4.35 24.99 -6.50
C LEU A 426 -4.01 24.90 -8.00
N ALA A 427 -4.69 24.03 -8.74
CA ALA A 427 -4.50 23.89 -10.18
C ALA A 427 -5.00 25.10 -10.99
N GLU A 428 -6.15 25.68 -10.59
CA GLU A 428 -6.72 26.87 -11.25
C GLU A 428 -5.84 28.11 -11.08
N HIS A 429 -5.14 28.24 -9.96
CA HIS A 429 -4.28 29.37 -9.66
C HIS A 429 -2.78 29.11 -9.90
N GLY A 430 -2.43 28.09 -10.67
CA GLY A 430 -1.06 27.83 -11.13
C GLY A 430 -0.09 27.35 -10.05
N PHE A 431 -0.56 26.82 -8.93
CA PHE A 431 0.31 26.24 -7.90
C PHE A 431 0.66 24.78 -8.19
N ARG A 432 -0.22 24.04 -8.90
CA ARG A 432 -0.03 22.64 -9.27
C ARG A 432 -0.58 22.36 -10.67
N LEU A 433 -0.05 21.31 -11.31
CA LEU A 433 -0.65 20.78 -12.54
C LEU A 433 -2.03 20.19 -12.27
N PRO A 434 -2.96 20.18 -13.23
CA PRO A 434 -4.28 19.55 -13.10
C PRO A 434 -4.22 18.09 -12.68
N SER A 435 -3.17 17.35 -13.07
CA SER A 435 -2.94 15.96 -12.68
C SER A 435 -2.82 15.74 -11.18
N CYS A 436 -2.54 16.77 -10.38
CA CYS A 436 -2.49 16.69 -8.91
C CYS A 436 -3.83 16.24 -8.30
N MET A 437 -4.95 16.46 -9.01
CA MET A 437 -6.28 16.04 -8.57
C MET A 437 -6.47 14.52 -8.55
N ASP A 438 -5.61 13.76 -9.26
CA ASP A 438 -5.68 12.29 -9.26
C ASP A 438 -4.94 11.66 -8.06
N ASN A 439 -4.09 12.41 -7.37
CA ASN A 439 -3.62 12.03 -6.03
C ASN A 439 -4.69 12.39 -5.00
N ARG A 440 -5.62 11.54 -4.76
CA ARG A 440 -6.82 11.77 -3.96
C ARG A 440 -7.19 10.55 -3.13
N PRO A 441 -8.04 10.67 -2.11
CA PRO A 441 -8.66 9.50 -1.52
C PRO A 441 -9.59 8.81 -2.53
N LEU A 442 -9.87 7.53 -2.32
CA LEU A 442 -10.90 6.83 -3.08
C LEU A 442 -12.23 7.58 -2.98
N LYS A 443 -13.00 7.56 -4.06
CA LYS A 443 -14.43 7.87 -3.98
C LYS A 443 -15.16 6.74 -3.27
N PHE A 444 -16.34 7.03 -2.74
CA PHE A 444 -17.12 6.03 -2.04
C PHE A 444 -17.43 4.81 -2.92
N GLU A 445 -17.83 5.04 -4.17
CA GLU A 445 -18.18 3.99 -5.13
C GLU A 445 -16.95 3.14 -5.53
N GLU A 446 -15.76 3.76 -5.56
CA GLU A 446 -14.50 3.05 -5.83
C GLU A 446 -14.13 2.15 -4.65
N TRP A 447 -14.25 2.66 -3.43
CA TRP A 447 -14.02 1.88 -2.22
C TRP A 447 -15.01 0.71 -2.11
N ASP A 448 -16.30 0.96 -2.36
CA ASP A 448 -17.36 -0.05 -2.29
C ASP A 448 -17.14 -1.18 -3.32
N ALA A 449 -16.64 -0.83 -4.50
CA ALA A 449 -16.30 -1.82 -5.55
C ALA A 449 -15.02 -2.62 -5.26
N MET A 450 -14.07 -2.06 -4.50
CA MET A 450 -12.77 -2.69 -4.24
C MET A 450 -12.75 -3.53 -2.96
N ARG A 451 -13.61 -3.23 -1.99
CA ARG A 451 -13.60 -3.93 -0.70
C ARG A 451 -14.02 -5.39 -0.84
N PRO A 452 -13.35 -6.32 -0.15
CA PRO A 452 -13.80 -7.69 0.00
C PRO A 452 -15.10 -7.83 0.82
N GLN A 453 -15.50 -9.06 1.16
CA GLN A 453 -16.60 -9.32 2.09
C GLN A 453 -16.42 -8.51 3.38
N THR A 454 -17.48 -7.78 3.78
CA THR A 454 -17.39 -6.79 4.84
C THR A 454 -18.43 -7.04 5.94
N VAL A 455 -17.96 -7.01 7.18
CA VAL A 455 -18.81 -7.01 8.39
C VAL A 455 -18.79 -5.59 8.97
N TYR A 456 -19.95 -4.96 9.01
CA TYR A 456 -20.14 -3.66 9.63
C TYR A 456 -20.43 -3.84 11.11
N VAL A 457 -19.57 -3.31 11.96
CA VAL A 457 -19.65 -3.49 13.41
C VAL A 457 -20.06 -2.16 14.05
N SER A 458 -21.22 -2.14 14.70
CA SER A 458 -21.71 -0.92 15.34
C SER A 458 -22.71 -1.21 16.44
N ALA A 459 -22.80 -0.32 17.44
CA ALA A 459 -23.91 -0.31 18.39
C ALA A 459 -25.17 0.33 17.80
N THR A 460 -25.01 1.19 16.80
CA THR A 460 -26.07 1.99 16.15
C THR A 460 -25.82 2.01 14.64
N PRO A 461 -26.01 0.88 13.93
CA PRO A 461 -25.83 0.84 12.47
C PRO A 461 -26.64 1.93 11.77
N ALA A 462 -26.08 2.56 10.76
CA ALA A 462 -26.77 3.56 9.97
C ALA A 462 -27.66 2.94 8.88
N SER A 463 -28.51 3.75 8.25
CA SER A 463 -29.43 3.27 7.23
C SER A 463 -28.74 2.61 6.06
N TRP A 464 -27.55 3.11 5.67
CA TRP A 464 -26.82 2.57 4.53
C TRP A 464 -26.37 1.11 4.77
N GLU A 465 -25.80 0.79 5.95
CA GLU A 465 -25.37 -0.59 6.27
C GLU A 465 -26.56 -1.55 6.29
N LEU A 466 -27.68 -1.10 6.86
CA LEU A 466 -28.92 -1.90 6.91
C LEU A 466 -29.54 -2.10 5.52
N GLU A 467 -29.46 -1.10 4.64
CA GLU A 467 -29.91 -1.24 3.25
C GLU A 467 -29.05 -2.28 2.49
N GLN A 468 -27.72 -2.34 2.75
CA GLN A 468 -26.85 -3.32 2.11
C GLN A 468 -27.16 -4.77 2.50
N THR A 469 -27.75 -4.99 3.66
CA THR A 469 -28.14 -6.33 4.16
C THR A 469 -29.65 -6.61 4.06
N GLY A 470 -30.42 -5.71 3.42
CA GLY A 470 -31.87 -5.82 3.37
C GLY A 470 -32.56 -5.75 4.73
N GLY A 471 -31.92 -5.08 5.69
CA GLY A 471 -32.39 -4.95 7.08
C GLY A 471 -32.06 -6.13 7.97
N ILE A 472 -31.28 -7.11 7.49
CA ILE A 472 -30.83 -8.26 8.29
C ILE A 472 -29.58 -7.88 9.03
N PHE A 473 -29.50 -8.25 10.30
CA PHE A 473 -28.33 -8.02 11.14
C PHE A 473 -28.21 -9.13 12.22
N THR A 474 -26.98 -9.39 12.65
CA THR A 474 -26.66 -10.28 13.78
C THR A 474 -26.64 -9.45 15.05
N GLU A 475 -27.33 -9.87 16.09
CA GLU A 475 -27.42 -9.15 17.36
C GLU A 475 -26.41 -9.65 18.40
N GLN A 476 -25.83 -8.70 19.15
CA GLN A 476 -24.97 -8.97 20.30
C GLN A 476 -25.20 -7.90 21.37
N VAL A 477 -26.27 -8.04 22.15
CA VAL A 477 -26.72 -7.04 23.12
C VAL A 477 -26.44 -7.40 24.58
N ILE A 478 -26.27 -8.69 24.90
CA ILE A 478 -25.98 -9.16 26.26
C ILE A 478 -24.50 -8.91 26.57
N ARG A 479 -24.23 -8.18 27.67
CA ARG A 479 -22.88 -8.00 28.21
C ARG A 479 -22.44 -9.22 29.01
N PRO A 480 -21.36 -9.94 28.58
CA PRO A 480 -20.87 -11.12 29.29
C PRO A 480 -20.43 -10.83 30.72
N THR A 481 -20.01 -9.58 30.99
CA THR A 481 -19.52 -9.15 32.31
C THR A 481 -20.61 -9.05 33.36
N GLY A 482 -21.90 -9.10 32.98
CA GLY A 482 -23.02 -8.88 33.88
C GLY A 482 -23.14 -7.44 34.41
N LEU A 483 -22.33 -6.51 33.91
CA LEU A 483 -22.41 -5.09 34.26
C LEU A 483 -23.69 -4.48 33.66
N LEU A 484 -24.54 -3.98 34.54
CA LEU A 484 -25.73 -3.29 34.12
C LEU A 484 -25.44 -1.82 33.78
N ASP A 485 -26.15 -1.30 32.81
CA ASP A 485 -26.13 0.14 32.54
C ASP A 485 -26.56 0.95 33.77
N PRO A 486 -25.95 2.12 33.98
CA PRO A 486 -26.40 3.02 35.03
C PRO A 486 -27.86 3.42 34.77
N LYS A 487 -28.62 3.56 35.85
CA LYS A 487 -30.01 4.02 35.76
C LYS A 487 -30.03 5.43 35.17
N ILE A 488 -30.65 5.58 34.00
CA ILE A 488 -30.78 6.86 33.31
C ILE A 488 -32.15 7.45 33.61
N GLU A 489 -32.17 8.68 34.08
CA GLU A 489 -33.39 9.47 34.25
C GLU A 489 -33.43 10.56 33.17
N ILE A 490 -34.45 10.51 32.32
CA ILE A 490 -34.64 11.52 31.27
C ILE A 490 -35.49 12.66 31.87
N ARG A 491 -34.90 13.86 31.89
CA ARG A 491 -35.59 15.07 32.34
C ARG A 491 -35.75 16.09 31.21
N PRO A 492 -36.82 16.90 31.19
CA PRO A 492 -36.95 17.98 30.22
C PRO A 492 -35.80 19.00 30.32
N VAL A 493 -35.40 19.58 29.19
CA VAL A 493 -34.26 20.52 29.07
C VAL A 493 -34.56 21.90 29.71
N GLU A 494 -35.80 22.18 30.06
CA GLU A 494 -36.27 23.52 30.48
C GLU A 494 -35.58 24.09 31.73
N MET A 495 -34.81 23.28 32.47
CA MET A 495 -34.09 23.71 33.67
C MET A 495 -32.67 23.17 33.75
N GLN A 496 -31.90 23.33 32.70
CA GLN A 496 -30.52 22.80 32.66
C GLN A 496 -29.47 23.71 33.32
N VAL A 497 -29.82 24.92 33.72
CA VAL A 497 -28.90 25.96 34.24
C VAL A 497 -29.04 26.20 35.73
N ASP A 498 -30.00 25.61 36.39
CA ASP A 498 -30.18 25.63 37.84
C ASP A 498 -29.76 24.26 38.42
#